data_2330f8305a6c7e991bb58aed4b41d4a8
#
_entry.id   2330f8305a6c7e991bb58aed4b41d4a8
#
_cell.length_a   1.000
_cell.length_b   1.000
_cell.length_c   1.000
_cell.angle_alpha   90.00
_cell.angle_beta   90.00
_cell.angle_gamma   90.00
#
_symmetry.space_group_name_H-M   'P 1'
#
loop_
_entity.id
_entity.type
_entity.pdbx_description
1 polymer ?
#
loop_
_entity_poly.entity_id
_entity_poly.type
_entity_poly.pdbx_seq_one_letter_code
_entity_poly.pdbx_strand_id
1 'polypeptide(L)'
;MVKLTDLPEYEREHLLSKNGSPLGPSVWTDRKKPVSDLRIALITTAGIHTRDAGAFNFTDASYRPISKDQKAKDIVMSHSSVNFDKSGFVEDINVVFPLDRIHELAQSKKIGSVADVHYSFMGAGLEPEAFEQTAVQVAGLLKQDRVDAVLLTPV
;
A
#
# COMPACT_ATOMS: atom_id res chain seq x y z
N MET A 1 19.72 -3.45 15.00
CA MET A 1 19.29 -3.79 13.63
C MET A 1 19.67 -5.25 13.41
N VAL A 2 18.72 -6.11 13.09
CA VAL A 2 18.95 -7.54 12.81
C VAL A 2 19.72 -7.65 11.49
N LYS A 3 20.78 -8.46 11.47
CA LYS A 3 21.57 -8.74 10.26
C LYS A 3 21.14 -10.09 9.67
N LEU A 4 21.35 -10.31 8.40
CA LEU A 4 21.09 -11.62 7.76
C LEU A 4 21.82 -12.77 8.47
N THR A 5 23.00 -12.48 9.02
CA THR A 5 23.81 -13.44 9.80
C THR A 5 23.17 -13.83 11.14
N ASP A 6 22.22 -13.03 11.63
CA ASP A 6 21.56 -13.24 12.93
C ASP A 6 20.28 -14.10 12.76
N LEU A 7 19.88 -14.38 11.50
CA LEU A 7 18.70 -15.18 11.19
C LEU A 7 19.02 -16.68 11.14
N PRO A 8 18.04 -17.53 11.47
CA PRO A 8 18.13 -18.96 11.20
C PRO A 8 18.48 -19.23 9.73
N GLU A 9 19.23 -20.31 9.49
CA GLU A 9 19.75 -20.63 8.14
C GLU A 9 18.63 -20.68 7.08
N TYR A 10 17.51 -21.35 7.38
CA TYR A 10 16.37 -21.47 6.45
C TYR A 10 15.75 -20.12 6.08
N GLU A 11 15.66 -19.17 7.04
CA GLU A 11 15.14 -17.82 6.79
C GLU A 11 16.13 -17.01 5.96
N ARG A 12 17.41 -17.10 6.29
CA ARG A 12 18.47 -16.44 5.53
C ARG A 12 18.51 -16.93 4.09
N GLU A 13 18.46 -18.26 3.85
CA GLU A 13 18.42 -18.83 2.52
C GLU A 13 17.16 -18.42 1.75
N HIS A 14 15.99 -18.41 2.40
CA HIS A 14 14.76 -17.95 1.82
C HIS A 14 14.84 -16.47 1.38
N LEU A 15 15.39 -15.58 2.20
CA LEU A 15 15.57 -14.17 1.85
C LEU A 15 16.59 -13.98 0.72
N LEU A 16 17.68 -14.74 0.73
CA LEU A 16 18.70 -14.68 -0.32
C LEU A 16 18.24 -15.29 -1.65
N SER A 17 17.31 -16.24 -1.63
CA SER A 17 16.72 -16.83 -2.84
C SER A 17 15.74 -15.90 -3.55
N LYS A 18 15.25 -14.86 -2.86
CA LYS A 18 14.38 -13.85 -3.48
C LYS A 18 15.22 -12.92 -4.37
N ASN A 19 15.32 -13.28 -5.62
CA ASN A 19 15.90 -12.43 -6.63
C ASN A 19 14.90 -11.29 -6.91
N GLY A 20 15.15 -10.11 -6.35
CA GLY A 20 14.42 -8.92 -6.79
C GLY A 20 14.68 -8.69 -8.28
N SER A 21 13.64 -8.39 -9.05
CA SER A 21 13.82 -7.93 -10.43
C SER A 21 14.83 -6.78 -10.45
N PRO A 22 15.76 -6.74 -11.42
CA PRO A 22 16.69 -5.62 -11.53
C PRO A 22 15.90 -4.31 -11.52
N LEU A 23 16.17 -3.45 -10.57
CA LEU A 23 15.60 -2.11 -10.57
C LEU A 23 16.08 -1.44 -11.85
N GLY A 24 15.16 -1.14 -12.75
CA GLY A 24 15.43 -0.34 -13.93
C GLY A 24 15.95 1.07 -13.54
N PRO A 25 16.18 1.96 -14.51
CA PRO A 25 16.55 3.33 -14.18
C PRO A 25 15.55 3.95 -13.22
N SER A 26 16.04 4.68 -12.22
CA SER A 26 15.21 5.32 -11.21
C SER A 26 14.13 6.18 -11.89
N VAL A 27 12.86 5.78 -11.74
CA VAL A 27 11.69 6.53 -12.21
C VAL A 27 11.23 7.48 -11.10
N TRP A 28 11.98 8.56 -10.92
CA TRP A 28 11.63 9.62 -9.99
C TRP A 28 10.95 10.77 -10.72
N THR A 29 9.78 11.17 -10.24
CA THR A 29 9.09 12.35 -10.76
C THR A 29 9.41 13.54 -9.86
N ASP A 30 9.95 14.61 -10.47
CA ASP A 30 10.26 15.83 -9.75
C ASP A 30 9.01 16.43 -9.11
N ARG A 31 9.10 16.70 -7.82
CA ARG A 31 8.06 17.38 -7.08
C ARG A 31 7.98 18.84 -7.51
N LYS A 32 6.84 19.25 -8.07
CA LYS A 32 6.59 20.62 -8.56
C LYS A 32 5.93 21.55 -7.56
N LYS A 33 5.47 21.02 -6.39
CA LYS A 33 4.75 21.75 -5.37
C LYS A 33 5.38 21.50 -3.99
N PRO A 34 5.28 22.42 -3.03
CA PRO A 34 5.63 22.15 -1.64
C PRO A 34 4.72 21.05 -1.07
N VAL A 35 5.19 20.35 -0.03
CA VAL A 35 4.41 19.26 0.61
C VAL A 35 3.05 19.72 1.09
N SER A 36 2.98 20.98 1.61
CA SER A 36 1.74 21.62 2.07
C SER A 36 0.65 21.75 1.02
N ASP A 37 0.99 21.62 -0.26
CA ASP A 37 0.05 21.79 -1.38
C ASP A 37 -0.25 20.47 -2.09
N LEU A 38 0.38 19.37 -1.68
CA LEU A 38 0.22 18.06 -2.32
C LEU A 38 -1.13 17.43 -1.96
N ARG A 39 -1.80 16.90 -2.97
CA ARG A 39 -2.90 15.95 -2.82
C ARG A 39 -2.33 14.54 -2.75
N ILE A 40 -2.58 13.84 -1.65
CA ILE A 40 -1.93 12.56 -1.36
C ILE A 40 -2.94 11.41 -1.33
N ALA A 41 -2.61 10.31 -2.01
CA ALA A 41 -3.29 9.03 -1.91
C ALA A 41 -2.47 8.01 -1.12
N LEU A 42 -3.15 7.00 -0.57
CA LEU A 42 -2.53 5.81 0.01
C LEU A 42 -2.63 4.64 -0.97
N ILE A 43 -1.58 3.85 -1.05
CA ILE A 43 -1.60 2.52 -1.65
C ILE A 43 -0.97 1.56 -0.65
N THR A 44 -1.69 0.50 -0.29
CA THR A 44 -1.21 -0.54 0.62
C THR A 44 -1.21 -1.91 -0.05
N THR A 45 -0.32 -2.78 0.37
CA THR A 45 -0.32 -4.20 -0.02
C THR A 45 -0.87 -5.11 1.08
N ALA A 46 -1.53 -4.54 2.09
CA ALA A 46 -2.07 -5.27 3.23
C ALA A 46 -3.31 -6.15 2.92
N GLY A 47 -3.80 -6.19 1.68
CA GLY A 47 -4.96 -7.00 1.30
C GLY A 47 -6.23 -6.59 2.03
N ILE A 48 -6.38 -5.29 2.35
CA ILE A 48 -7.58 -4.77 3.01
C ILE A 48 -8.66 -4.40 1.99
N HIS A 49 -9.91 -4.50 2.41
CA HIS A 49 -11.06 -4.17 1.57
C HIS A 49 -12.30 -3.86 2.43
N THR A 50 -13.33 -3.26 1.84
CA THR A 50 -14.63 -3.12 2.51
C THR A 50 -15.35 -4.46 2.57
N ARG A 51 -16.31 -4.63 3.48
CA ARG A 51 -17.03 -5.90 3.67
C ARG A 51 -17.84 -6.35 2.45
N ASP A 52 -18.28 -5.41 1.64
CA ASP A 52 -19.04 -5.63 0.40
C ASP A 52 -18.15 -5.85 -0.85
N ALA A 53 -16.88 -5.44 -0.78
CA ALA A 53 -15.91 -5.77 -1.82
C ALA A 53 -15.44 -7.23 -1.66
N GLY A 54 -15.28 -7.92 -2.76
CA GLY A 54 -14.78 -9.31 -2.76
C GLY A 54 -13.41 -9.44 -2.07
N ALA A 55 -13.25 -10.48 -1.24
CA ALA A 55 -11.97 -10.78 -0.60
C ALA A 55 -10.87 -11.05 -1.64
N PHE A 56 -9.62 -10.76 -1.28
CA PHE A 56 -8.48 -11.18 -2.08
C PHE A 56 -8.23 -12.68 -1.93
N ASN A 57 -7.71 -13.30 -2.97
CA ASN A 57 -7.11 -14.62 -2.93
C ASN A 57 -5.60 -14.53 -3.22
N PHE A 58 -4.89 -15.64 -3.09
CA PHE A 58 -3.43 -15.69 -3.21
C PHE A 58 -2.87 -15.31 -4.61
N THR A 59 -3.71 -15.39 -5.65
CA THR A 59 -3.32 -15.09 -7.05
C THR A 59 -4.03 -13.85 -7.59
N ASP A 60 -4.56 -13.00 -6.70
CA ASP A 60 -5.34 -11.83 -7.09
C ASP A 60 -4.44 -10.61 -7.30
N ALA A 61 -4.19 -10.25 -8.54
CA ALA A 61 -3.45 -9.06 -8.93
C ALA A 61 -4.33 -7.80 -9.06
N SER A 62 -5.63 -7.90 -8.78
CA SER A 62 -6.53 -6.76 -8.82
C SER A 62 -6.38 -5.86 -7.58
N TYR A 63 -7.03 -4.72 -7.59
CA TYR A 63 -7.05 -3.80 -6.44
C TYR A 63 -8.45 -3.64 -5.87
N ARG A 64 -8.53 -3.14 -4.63
CA ARG A 64 -9.79 -2.68 -4.02
C ARG A 64 -9.69 -1.19 -3.75
N PRO A 65 -10.64 -0.38 -4.29
CA PRO A 65 -10.73 1.03 -3.95
C PRO A 65 -11.28 1.20 -2.53
N ILE A 66 -10.74 2.18 -1.81
CA ILE A 66 -11.16 2.54 -0.45
C ILE A 66 -11.39 4.05 -0.44
N SER A 67 -12.62 4.47 -0.13
CA SER A 67 -12.95 5.88 -0.01
C SER A 67 -12.20 6.54 1.15
N LYS A 68 -11.84 7.82 1.01
CA LYS A 68 -11.27 8.62 2.10
C LYS A 68 -12.18 8.71 3.33
N ASP A 69 -13.48 8.54 3.16
CA ASP A 69 -14.48 8.62 4.23
C ASP A 69 -14.80 7.24 4.83
N GLN A 70 -14.06 6.19 4.41
CA GLN A 70 -14.26 4.83 4.89
C GLN A 70 -13.88 4.71 6.37
N LYS A 71 -14.79 4.14 7.15
CA LYS A 71 -14.54 3.92 8.58
C LYS A 71 -13.72 2.64 8.80
N ALA A 72 -12.74 2.69 9.70
CA ALA A 72 -11.88 1.55 10.03
C ALA A 72 -12.66 0.27 10.38
N LYS A 73 -13.77 0.38 11.12
CA LYS A 73 -14.63 -0.75 11.51
C LYS A 73 -15.27 -1.51 10.34
N ASP A 74 -15.36 -0.89 9.17
CA ASP A 74 -15.96 -1.47 7.97
C ASP A 74 -14.92 -2.05 7.00
N ILE A 75 -13.64 -1.94 7.37
CA ILE A 75 -12.51 -2.51 6.62
C ILE A 75 -12.14 -3.87 7.23
N VAL A 76 -11.93 -4.84 6.38
CA VAL A 76 -11.47 -6.18 6.72
C VAL A 76 -10.19 -6.50 5.95
N MET A 77 -9.44 -7.50 6.44
CA MET A 77 -8.19 -7.93 5.82
C MET A 77 -8.31 -9.38 5.36
N SER A 78 -7.91 -9.65 4.13
CA SER A 78 -7.79 -10.99 3.56
C SER A 78 -6.36 -11.32 3.11
N HIS A 79 -5.36 -10.73 3.76
CA HIS A 79 -3.94 -10.98 3.46
C HIS A 79 -3.58 -12.44 3.71
N SER A 80 -3.02 -13.13 2.70
CA SER A 80 -2.81 -14.57 2.71
C SER A 80 -1.44 -14.99 3.26
N SER A 81 -0.49 -14.06 3.44
CA SER A 81 0.84 -14.40 3.96
C SER A 81 0.75 -14.91 5.41
N VAL A 82 1.43 -16.02 5.67
CA VAL A 82 1.60 -16.57 7.02
C VAL A 82 2.71 -15.85 7.79
N ASN A 83 3.57 -15.10 7.10
CA ASN A 83 4.68 -14.37 7.69
C ASN A 83 4.29 -12.95 8.11
N PHE A 84 3.07 -12.53 7.82
CA PHE A 84 2.57 -11.22 8.21
C PHE A 84 1.85 -11.29 9.55
N ASP A 85 2.39 -10.59 10.55
CA ASP A 85 1.73 -10.43 11.85
C ASP A 85 0.56 -9.43 11.73
N LYS A 86 -0.66 -9.95 11.85
CA LYS A 86 -1.90 -9.18 11.71
C LYS A 86 -2.33 -8.49 13.00
N SER A 87 -1.62 -8.69 14.12
CA SER A 87 -2.00 -8.13 15.42
C SER A 87 -2.04 -6.60 15.39
N GLY A 88 -1.04 -5.97 14.78
CA GLY A 88 -1.01 -4.52 14.63
C GLY A 88 -2.21 -3.95 13.86
N PHE A 89 -2.65 -4.61 12.80
CA PHE A 89 -3.88 -4.22 12.09
C PHE A 89 -5.14 -4.32 12.95
N VAL A 90 -5.23 -5.36 13.78
CA VAL A 90 -6.40 -5.56 14.67
C VAL A 90 -6.47 -4.45 15.73
N GLU A 91 -5.33 -3.99 16.20
CA GLU A 91 -5.24 -2.91 17.19
C GLU A 91 -5.46 -1.52 16.57
N ASP A 92 -4.79 -1.24 15.46
CA ASP A 92 -4.88 0.05 14.74
C ASP A 92 -4.65 -0.15 13.24
N ILE A 93 -5.69 0.07 12.44
CA ILE A 93 -5.60 0.01 10.97
C ILE A 93 -4.53 0.96 10.41
N ASN A 94 -4.22 2.06 11.10
CA ASN A 94 -3.23 3.04 10.65
C ASN A 94 -1.82 2.45 10.52
N VAL A 95 -1.55 1.30 11.14
CA VAL A 95 -0.27 0.57 10.98
C VAL A 95 -0.03 0.15 9.53
N VAL A 96 -1.09 -0.27 8.82
CA VAL A 96 -1.02 -0.75 7.43
C VAL A 96 -1.68 0.21 6.43
N PHE A 97 -2.54 1.10 6.91
CA PHE A 97 -3.30 2.03 6.09
C PHE A 97 -3.58 3.33 6.87
N PRO A 98 -2.63 4.28 6.93
CA PRO A 98 -2.66 5.43 7.82
C PRO A 98 -3.64 6.53 7.36
N LEU A 99 -4.92 6.18 7.17
CA LEU A 99 -5.94 7.07 6.67
C LEU A 99 -6.23 8.21 7.64
N ASP A 100 -6.35 7.91 8.93
CA ASP A 100 -6.58 8.95 9.95
C ASP A 100 -5.38 9.90 10.03
N ARG A 101 -4.17 9.36 9.90
CA ARG A 101 -2.93 10.16 9.97
C ARG A 101 -2.81 11.14 8.82
N ILE A 102 -3.15 10.75 7.58
CA ILE A 102 -3.12 11.70 6.46
C ILE A 102 -4.24 12.75 6.56
N HIS A 103 -5.40 12.40 7.14
CA HIS A 103 -6.44 13.39 7.43
C HIS A 103 -5.97 14.43 8.46
N GLU A 104 -5.32 14.02 9.54
CA GLU A 104 -4.71 14.91 10.54
C GLU A 104 -3.65 15.83 9.91
N LEU A 105 -2.82 15.29 9.01
CA LEU A 105 -1.84 16.10 8.28
C LEU A 105 -2.50 17.14 7.39
N ALA A 106 -3.61 16.80 6.73
CA ALA A 106 -4.37 17.76 5.92
C ALA A 106 -5.04 18.83 6.79
N GLN A 107 -5.67 18.44 7.90
CA GLN A 107 -6.28 19.38 8.86
C GLN A 107 -5.26 20.34 9.45
N SER A 108 -4.06 19.86 9.74
CA SER A 108 -2.95 20.68 10.25
C SER A 108 -2.19 21.44 9.16
N LYS A 109 -2.66 21.40 7.90
CA LYS A 109 -2.06 22.06 6.72
C LYS A 109 -0.60 21.65 6.45
N LYS A 110 -0.21 20.46 6.88
CA LYS A 110 1.10 19.87 6.55
C LYS A 110 1.13 19.25 5.17
N ILE A 111 -0.04 18.85 4.67
CA ILE A 111 -0.28 18.46 3.27
C ILE A 111 -1.49 19.25 2.74
N GLY A 112 -1.64 19.33 1.41
CA GLY A 112 -2.70 20.12 0.78
C GLY A 112 -4.08 19.47 0.93
N SER A 113 -4.21 18.20 0.57
CA SER A 113 -5.47 17.46 0.70
C SER A 113 -5.26 15.95 0.62
N VAL A 114 -6.29 15.22 1.01
CA VAL A 114 -6.38 13.77 0.86
C VAL A 114 -7.12 13.44 -0.45
N ALA A 115 -6.67 12.43 -1.17
CA ALA A 115 -7.35 11.90 -2.36
C ALA A 115 -8.73 11.34 -2.00
N ASP A 116 -9.67 11.34 -2.95
CA ASP A 116 -11.02 10.83 -2.70
C ASP A 116 -11.05 9.30 -2.60
N VAL A 117 -10.12 8.64 -3.31
CA VAL A 117 -9.99 7.18 -3.32
C VAL A 117 -8.54 6.76 -3.11
N HIS A 118 -8.37 5.73 -2.30
CA HIS A 118 -7.14 5.02 -2.01
C HIS A 118 -7.22 3.59 -2.55
N TYR A 119 -6.10 2.87 -2.59
CA TYR A 119 -6.08 1.56 -3.22
C TYR A 119 -5.37 0.52 -2.35
N SER A 120 -5.94 -0.67 -2.31
CA SER A 120 -5.34 -1.82 -1.63
C SER A 120 -5.10 -2.94 -2.64
N PHE A 121 -3.94 -3.58 -2.50
CA PHE A 121 -3.54 -4.77 -3.23
C PHE A 121 -3.26 -5.91 -2.26
N MET A 122 -3.19 -7.12 -2.82
CA MET A 122 -2.66 -8.28 -2.11
C MET A 122 -1.15 -8.34 -2.30
N GLY A 123 -0.39 -8.19 -1.20
CA GLY A 123 1.08 -8.09 -1.24
C GLY A 123 1.83 -9.43 -1.29
N ALA A 124 1.11 -10.57 -1.29
CA ALA A 124 1.73 -11.89 -1.25
C ALA A 124 1.28 -12.77 -2.42
N GLY A 125 2.14 -13.69 -2.82
CA GLY A 125 1.81 -14.77 -3.74
C GLY A 125 2.06 -14.50 -5.22
N LEU A 126 2.25 -13.26 -5.63
CA LEU A 126 2.51 -12.89 -7.03
C LEU A 126 3.82 -12.12 -7.18
N GLU A 127 4.45 -12.32 -8.33
CA GLU A 127 5.60 -11.51 -8.75
C GLU A 127 5.15 -10.10 -9.19
N PRO A 128 6.03 -9.08 -9.09
CA PRO A 128 5.69 -7.70 -9.41
C PRO A 128 5.07 -7.49 -10.80
N GLU A 129 5.50 -8.28 -11.79
CA GLU A 129 5.03 -8.20 -13.17
C GLU A 129 3.53 -8.48 -13.31
N ALA A 130 2.97 -9.29 -12.41
CA ALA A 130 1.53 -9.58 -12.40
C ALA A 130 0.66 -8.34 -12.11
N PHE A 131 1.22 -7.35 -11.44
CA PHE A 131 0.51 -6.13 -11.09
C PHE A 131 0.62 -5.01 -12.14
N GLU A 132 1.46 -5.17 -13.17
CA GLU A 132 1.77 -4.09 -14.12
C GLU A 132 0.52 -3.49 -14.76
N GLN A 133 -0.39 -4.32 -15.24
CA GLN A 133 -1.62 -3.86 -15.89
C GLN A 133 -2.53 -3.10 -14.92
N THR A 134 -2.73 -3.60 -13.70
CA THR A 134 -3.56 -2.95 -12.68
C THR A 134 -2.90 -1.70 -12.12
N ALA A 135 -1.57 -1.67 -12.02
CA ALA A 135 -0.81 -0.48 -11.64
C ALA A 135 -1.01 0.66 -12.64
N VAL A 136 -1.01 0.36 -13.95
CA VAL A 136 -1.32 1.35 -15.01
C VAL A 136 -2.74 1.89 -14.86
N GLN A 137 -3.73 1.04 -14.56
CA GLN A 137 -5.11 1.47 -14.32
C GLN A 137 -5.19 2.41 -13.12
N VAL A 138 -4.60 2.02 -11.98
CA VAL A 138 -4.58 2.85 -10.76
C VAL A 138 -3.87 4.16 -11.00
N ALA A 139 -2.76 4.18 -11.74
CA ALA A 139 -2.08 5.41 -12.11
C ALA A 139 -2.98 6.36 -12.93
N GLY A 140 -3.82 5.81 -13.81
CA GLY A 140 -4.84 6.57 -14.54
C GLY A 140 -5.88 7.20 -13.62
N LEU A 141 -6.40 6.43 -12.66
CA LEU A 141 -7.39 6.90 -11.67
C LEU A 141 -6.81 7.96 -10.74
N LEU A 142 -5.57 7.79 -10.28
CA LEU A 142 -4.86 8.80 -9.47
C LEU A 142 -4.68 10.13 -10.22
N LYS A 143 -4.38 10.07 -11.52
CA LYS A 143 -4.30 11.28 -12.37
C LYS A 143 -5.66 11.97 -12.51
N GLN A 144 -6.74 11.21 -12.68
CA GLN A 144 -8.12 11.75 -12.74
C GLN A 144 -8.51 12.45 -11.44
N ASP A 145 -8.12 11.89 -10.28
CA ASP A 145 -8.30 12.51 -8.95
C ASP A 145 -7.25 13.60 -8.64
N ARG A 146 -6.40 13.95 -9.61
CA ARG A 146 -5.36 14.99 -9.46
C ARG A 146 -4.44 14.76 -8.27
N VAL A 147 -4.10 13.50 -8.02
CA VAL A 147 -3.14 13.12 -6.98
C VAL A 147 -1.74 13.57 -7.39
N ASP A 148 -1.04 14.25 -6.50
CA ASP A 148 0.31 14.74 -6.70
C ASP A 148 1.38 13.76 -6.18
N ALA A 149 1.04 12.99 -5.14
CA ALA A 149 1.94 12.03 -4.53
C ALA A 149 1.18 10.83 -3.94
N VAL A 150 1.87 9.70 -3.86
CA VAL A 150 1.35 8.47 -3.25
C VAL A 150 2.24 8.08 -2.07
N LEU A 151 1.63 7.77 -0.94
CA LEU A 151 2.29 7.09 0.17
C LEU A 151 2.05 5.58 0.01
N LEU A 152 3.14 4.85 -0.23
CA LEU A 152 3.12 3.38 -0.31
C LEU A 152 3.33 2.80 1.09
N THR A 153 2.44 1.90 1.50
CA THR A 153 2.55 1.17 2.76
C THR A 153 2.67 -0.32 2.44
N PRO A 154 3.89 -0.81 2.15
CA PRO A 154 4.12 -2.23 1.88
C PRO A 154 3.97 -3.06 3.16
N VAL A 155 3.42 -4.27 3.00
CA VAL A 155 3.20 -5.24 4.07
C VAL A 155 3.68 -6.61 3.59
#